data_5733c63ae34428894366ef0b7f42e29c
#
_entry.id   5733c63ae34428894366ef0b7f42e29c
#
_cell.length_a   1.000
_cell.length_b   1.000
_cell.length_c   1.000
_cell.angle_alpha   90.00
_cell.angle_beta   90.00
_cell.angle_gamma   90.00
#
_symmetry.space_group_name_H-M   'P 1'
#
loop_
_entity.id
_entity.type
_entity.pdbx_description
1 polymer ?
#
loop_
_entity_poly.entity_id
_entity_poly.type
_entity_poly.pdbx_seq_one_letter_code
_entity_poly.pdbx_strand_id
1 'polypeptide(L)'
;MDLPRPEITDLNRPYWDALDQGHLVFQRCGCGHAWLPARHECPSCLRPGATWERASGRGTLLSWVVYHTAYHPAFADRLPYHVALVQLAEGPRLLTRIVDGHERLVGDAPVDLQVSREGEVPLATFRLAATAL
;
A
#
# COMPACT_ATOMS: atom_id res chain seq x y z
N MET A 1 -20.15 10.71 5.93
CA MET A 1 -18.93 11.08 6.68
C MET A 1 -17.72 10.74 5.84
N ASP A 2 -16.81 11.69 5.71
CA ASP A 2 -15.60 11.47 4.92
C ASP A 2 -14.62 10.55 5.64
N LEU A 3 -13.87 9.75 4.86
CA LEU A 3 -12.79 8.96 5.40
C LEU A 3 -11.66 9.86 5.92
N PRO A 4 -10.90 9.37 6.92
CA PRO A 4 -9.71 10.10 7.36
C PRO A 4 -8.76 10.33 6.20
N ARG A 5 -8.23 11.55 6.10
CA ARG A 5 -7.26 11.90 5.05
C ARG A 5 -5.84 11.74 5.57
N PRO A 6 -4.90 11.30 4.71
CA PRO A 6 -3.51 11.23 5.12
C PRO A 6 -2.93 12.63 5.32
N GLU A 7 -2.00 12.74 6.25
CA GLU A 7 -1.20 13.95 6.40
C GLU A 7 -0.07 13.91 5.37
N ILE A 8 -0.04 14.90 4.47
CA ILE A 8 1.00 15.00 3.46
C ILE A 8 2.08 15.96 3.96
N THR A 9 3.29 15.42 4.12
CA THR A 9 4.46 16.14 4.59
C THR A 9 5.50 16.25 3.46
N ASP A 10 6.55 17.03 3.67
CA ASP A 10 7.64 17.10 2.69
C ASP A 10 8.31 15.73 2.52
N LEU A 11 8.35 14.93 3.58
CA LEU A 11 8.94 13.59 3.53
C LEU A 11 8.14 12.64 2.64
N ASN A 12 6.82 12.58 2.79
CA ASN A 12 5.99 11.62 2.07
C ASN A 12 5.36 12.17 0.78
N ARG A 13 5.59 13.45 0.46
CA ARG A 13 5.03 14.06 -0.74
C ARG A 13 5.36 13.31 -2.03
N PRO A 14 6.61 12.82 -2.24
CA PRO A 14 6.91 12.04 -3.45
C PRO A 14 6.04 10.80 -3.61
N TYR A 15 5.69 10.14 -2.49
CA TYR A 15 4.80 9.00 -2.49
C TYR A 15 3.40 9.36 -3.01
N TRP A 16 2.81 10.43 -2.44
CA TRP A 16 1.46 10.86 -2.81
C TRP A 16 1.40 11.44 -4.23
N ASP A 17 2.43 12.19 -4.64
CA ASP A 17 2.51 12.73 -6.00
C ASP A 17 2.59 11.60 -7.03
N ALA A 18 3.35 10.56 -6.75
CA ALA A 18 3.45 9.39 -7.63
C ALA A 18 2.11 8.67 -7.75
N LEU A 19 1.42 8.45 -6.63
CA LEU A 19 0.09 7.83 -6.65
C LEU A 19 -0.90 8.64 -7.46
N ASP A 20 -0.84 9.96 -7.38
CA ASP A 20 -1.71 10.84 -8.14
C ASP A 20 -1.53 10.66 -9.65
N GLN A 21 -0.34 10.22 -10.06
CA GLN A 21 -0.01 9.90 -11.46
C GLN A 21 -0.17 8.41 -11.79
N GLY A 22 -0.65 7.60 -10.84
CA GLY A 22 -0.87 6.17 -11.05
C GLY A 22 0.33 5.28 -10.78
N HIS A 23 1.35 5.81 -10.07
CA HIS A 23 2.58 5.08 -9.77
C HIS A 23 2.75 4.86 -8.29
N LEU A 24 3.41 3.76 -7.91
CA LEU A 24 3.82 3.48 -6.54
C LEU A 24 5.34 3.60 -6.46
N VAL A 25 5.81 4.37 -5.48
CA VAL A 25 7.25 4.53 -5.22
C VAL A 25 7.57 4.13 -3.79
N PHE A 26 8.80 3.73 -3.55
CA PHE A 26 9.31 3.35 -2.25
C PHE A 26 10.70 3.95 -2.05
N GLN A 27 11.19 3.92 -0.81
CA GLN A 27 12.52 4.42 -0.51
C GLN A 27 13.55 3.29 -0.49
N ARG A 28 14.74 3.58 -1.00
CA ARG A 28 15.90 2.67 -0.94
C ARG A 28 17.10 3.40 -0.41
N CYS A 29 17.78 2.77 0.55
CA CYS A 29 19.05 3.27 1.09
C CYS A 29 20.21 2.73 0.26
N GLY A 30 21.34 3.43 0.29
CA GLY A 30 22.58 2.95 -0.31
C GLY A 30 23.06 1.60 0.22
N CYS A 31 22.60 1.20 1.42
CA CYS A 31 22.88 -0.14 1.96
C CYS A 31 22.05 -1.26 1.27
N GLY A 32 21.13 -0.89 0.40
CA GLY A 32 20.29 -1.84 -0.33
C GLY A 32 18.90 -2.07 0.28
N HIS A 33 18.67 -1.65 1.52
CA HIS A 33 17.37 -1.83 2.16
C HIS A 33 16.31 -0.93 1.53
N ALA A 34 15.12 -1.49 1.31
CA ALA A 34 13.98 -0.79 0.73
C ALA A 34 12.80 -0.87 1.70
N TRP A 35 12.00 0.21 1.80
CA TRP A 35 10.89 0.26 2.75
C TRP A 35 9.77 1.21 2.35
N LEU A 36 8.64 1.01 3.00
CA LEU A 36 7.49 1.90 3.13
C LEU A 36 6.95 1.71 4.55
N PRO A 37 6.30 2.70 5.16
CA PRO A 37 6.09 4.07 4.69
C PRO A 37 7.35 4.94 4.77
N ALA A 38 7.25 6.17 4.28
CA ALA A 38 8.36 7.11 4.23
C ALA A 38 8.99 7.36 5.62
N ARG A 39 10.32 7.34 5.68
CA ARG A 39 11.11 7.63 6.88
C ARG A 39 12.34 8.45 6.51
N HIS A 40 12.80 9.29 7.44
CA HIS A 40 13.98 10.10 7.22
C HIS A 40 15.25 9.26 7.18
N GLU A 41 15.32 8.22 8.00
CA GLU A 41 16.47 7.33 8.08
C GLU A 41 16.08 5.92 7.69
N CYS A 42 17.06 5.20 7.12
CA CYS A 42 16.89 3.79 6.80
C CYS A 42 16.59 2.98 8.07
N PRO A 43 15.52 2.17 8.09
CA PRO A 43 15.21 1.35 9.27
C PRO A 43 16.30 0.31 9.58
N SER A 44 17.13 -0.04 8.60
CA SER A 44 18.17 -1.05 8.78
C SER A 44 19.48 -0.46 9.25
N CYS A 45 20.02 0.56 8.54
CA CYS A 45 21.35 1.11 8.85
C CYS A 45 21.29 2.48 9.53
N LEU A 46 20.12 3.10 9.66
CA LEU A 46 19.88 4.38 10.32
C LEU A 46 20.52 5.59 9.61
N ARG A 47 20.96 5.44 8.37
CA ARG A 47 21.52 6.55 7.58
C ARG A 47 20.42 7.36 6.91
N PRO A 48 20.58 8.68 6.79
CA PRO A 48 19.67 9.51 6.00
C PRO A 48 20.01 9.42 4.51
N GLY A 49 19.16 10.06 3.68
CA GLY A 49 19.47 10.25 2.27
C GLY A 49 19.00 9.15 1.35
N ALA A 50 17.94 8.43 1.73
CA ALA A 50 17.33 7.44 0.85
C ALA A 50 16.80 8.08 -0.44
N THR A 51 16.82 7.31 -1.53
CA THR A 51 16.23 7.72 -2.81
C THR A 51 14.87 7.07 -2.99
N TRP A 52 14.02 7.71 -3.78
CA TRP A 52 12.74 7.16 -4.18
C TRP A 52 12.90 6.39 -5.48
N GLU A 53 12.35 5.18 -5.52
CA GLU A 53 12.35 4.32 -6.71
C GLU A 53 10.93 3.92 -7.05
N ARG A 54 10.67 3.73 -8.33
CA ARG A 54 9.37 3.27 -8.81
C ARG A 54 9.26 1.76 -8.65
N ALA A 55 8.16 1.31 -8.03
CA ALA A 55 7.84 -0.10 -7.94
C ALA A 55 7.24 -0.60 -9.25
N SER A 56 7.42 -1.89 -9.52
CA SER A 56 6.80 -2.56 -10.67
C SER A 56 5.28 -2.62 -10.55
N GLY A 57 4.77 -2.53 -9.34
CA GLY A 57 3.35 -2.72 -9.04
C GLY A 57 2.98 -4.17 -8.76
N ARG A 58 3.93 -5.10 -8.86
CA ARG A 58 3.69 -6.51 -8.55
C ARG A 58 4.02 -6.80 -7.10
N GLY A 59 3.21 -7.65 -6.49
CA GLY A 59 3.41 -8.04 -5.11
C GLY A 59 2.78 -9.38 -4.79
N THR A 60 2.85 -9.72 -3.52
CA THR A 60 2.32 -10.96 -2.97
C THR A 60 1.46 -10.64 -1.77
N LEU A 61 0.26 -11.21 -1.72
CA LEU A 61 -0.61 -11.11 -0.56
C LEU A 61 -0.08 -12.02 0.54
N LEU A 62 0.40 -11.43 1.64
CA LEU A 62 0.96 -12.21 2.74
C LEU A 62 -0.13 -12.66 3.72
N SER A 63 -1.00 -11.72 4.11
CA SER A 63 -2.06 -12.00 5.08
C SER A 63 -3.11 -10.90 5.01
N TRP A 64 -4.22 -11.12 5.70
CA TRP A 64 -5.27 -10.11 5.83
C TRP A 64 -6.09 -10.36 7.08
N VAL A 65 -6.79 -9.31 7.52
CA VAL A 65 -7.79 -9.41 8.57
C VAL A 65 -9.10 -8.81 8.07
N VAL A 66 -10.21 -9.35 8.54
CA VAL A 66 -11.54 -8.87 8.19
C VAL A 66 -12.17 -8.25 9.43
N TYR A 67 -12.63 -7.02 9.30
CA TYR A 67 -13.29 -6.29 10.39
C TYR A 67 -14.79 -6.36 10.21
N HIS A 68 -15.49 -6.73 11.27
CA HIS A 68 -16.95 -6.75 11.33
C HIS A 68 -17.50 -5.62 12.20
N THR A 69 -16.62 -4.84 12.83
CA THR A 69 -16.95 -3.69 13.67
C THR A 69 -16.20 -2.47 13.15
N ALA A 70 -16.88 -1.34 13.02
CA ALA A 70 -16.25 -0.10 12.59
C ALA A 70 -15.63 0.62 13.79
N TYR A 71 -14.30 0.78 13.75
CA TYR A 71 -13.55 1.54 14.76
C TYR A 71 -13.49 3.04 14.47
N HIS A 72 -13.93 3.44 13.27
CA HIS A 72 -14.13 4.82 12.87
C HIS A 72 -15.49 4.95 12.20
N PRO A 73 -16.33 5.95 12.53
CA PRO A 73 -17.67 6.07 11.98
C PRO A 73 -17.73 6.07 10.45
N ALA A 74 -16.68 6.56 9.78
CA ALA A 74 -16.62 6.59 8.32
C ALA A 74 -16.62 5.20 7.69
N PHE A 75 -16.30 4.13 8.45
CA PHE A 75 -16.28 2.76 7.96
C PHE A 75 -17.56 1.98 8.26
N ALA A 76 -18.54 2.59 8.96
CA ALA A 76 -19.76 1.89 9.37
C ALA A 76 -20.52 1.31 8.17
N ASP A 77 -20.55 2.01 7.04
CA ASP A 77 -21.24 1.57 5.82
C ASP A 77 -20.43 0.61 4.97
N ARG A 78 -19.20 0.29 5.38
CA ARG A 78 -18.27 -0.54 4.63
C ARG A 78 -18.05 -1.92 5.24
N LEU A 79 -18.76 -2.25 6.30
CA LEU A 79 -18.62 -3.53 6.98
C LEU A 79 -19.28 -4.66 6.19
N PRO A 80 -18.69 -5.87 6.17
CA PRO A 80 -17.33 -6.11 6.64
C PRO A 80 -16.29 -5.55 5.68
N TYR A 81 -15.16 -5.06 6.20
CA TYR A 81 -14.05 -4.62 5.37
C TYR A 81 -12.77 -5.34 5.80
N HIS A 82 -11.78 -5.37 4.92
CA HIS A 82 -10.52 -6.05 5.22
C HIS A 82 -9.34 -5.10 5.10
N VAL A 83 -8.27 -5.45 5.80
CA VAL A 83 -6.94 -4.85 5.64
C VAL A 83 -5.98 -5.96 5.26
N ALA A 84 -5.28 -5.78 4.16
CA ALA A 84 -4.35 -6.77 3.62
C ALA A 84 -2.91 -6.30 3.79
N LEU A 85 -2.01 -7.24 4.06
CA LEU A 85 -0.57 -7.00 4.05
C LEU A 85 -0.01 -7.54 2.74
N VAL A 86 0.56 -6.65 1.94
CA VAL A 86 1.16 -6.98 0.64
C VAL A 86 2.65 -6.70 0.70
N GLN A 87 3.45 -7.64 0.19
CA GLN A 87 4.87 -7.43 -0.02
C GLN A 87 5.12 -7.17 -1.50
N LEU A 88 5.72 -6.01 -1.79
CA LEU A 88 6.11 -5.67 -3.16
C LEU A 88 7.23 -6.60 -3.64
N ALA A 89 7.30 -6.82 -4.95
CA ALA A 89 8.37 -7.61 -5.56
C ALA A 89 9.76 -7.07 -5.18
N GLU A 90 9.88 -5.78 -4.94
CA GLU A 90 11.11 -5.10 -4.55
C GLU A 90 11.44 -5.20 -3.06
N GLY A 91 10.53 -5.75 -2.24
CA GLY A 91 10.77 -6.04 -0.83
C GLY A 91 9.91 -5.28 0.18
N PRO A 92 9.57 -3.99 -0.01
CA PRO A 92 8.75 -3.28 0.96
C PRO A 92 7.39 -3.92 1.19
N ARG A 93 6.87 -3.80 2.41
CA ARG A 93 5.53 -4.27 2.77
C ARG A 93 4.64 -3.08 3.06
N LEU A 94 3.37 -3.19 2.72
CA LEU A 94 2.41 -2.14 3.02
C LEU A 94 1.06 -2.73 3.36
N LEU A 95 0.31 -1.99 4.18
CA LEU A 95 -1.08 -2.31 4.46
C LEU A 95 -1.96 -1.65 3.40
N THR A 96 -2.91 -2.41 2.89
CA THR A 96 -3.74 -2.00 1.76
C THR A 96 -5.05 -2.78 1.76
N ARG A 97 -5.75 -2.76 0.66
CA ARG A 97 -6.91 -3.63 0.42
C ARG A 97 -6.83 -4.22 -0.98
N ILE A 98 -7.51 -5.34 -1.16
CA ILE A 98 -7.62 -6.01 -2.46
C ILE A 98 -9.01 -5.70 -3.01
N VAL A 99 -9.06 -5.06 -4.17
CA VAL A 99 -10.33 -4.56 -4.75
C VAL A 99 -11.32 -5.66 -5.11
N ASP A 100 -10.83 -6.89 -5.31
CA ASP A 100 -11.67 -8.07 -5.59
C ASP A 100 -12.56 -8.48 -4.40
N GLY A 101 -12.26 -7.99 -3.20
CA GLY A 101 -12.99 -8.33 -1.98
C GLY A 101 -12.35 -9.47 -1.20
N HIS A 102 -12.63 -9.49 0.10
CA HIS A 102 -11.96 -10.41 1.03
C HIS A 102 -12.33 -11.88 0.82
N GLU A 103 -13.46 -12.16 0.19
CA GLU A 103 -13.94 -13.54 0.00
C GLU A 103 -13.10 -14.35 -0.98
N ARG A 104 -12.29 -13.68 -1.80
CA ARG A 104 -11.45 -14.33 -2.82
C ARG A 104 -9.99 -14.44 -2.42
N LEU A 105 -9.62 -13.99 -1.23
CA LEU A 105 -8.23 -13.90 -0.82
C LEU A 105 -7.67 -15.27 -0.46
N VAL A 106 -6.47 -15.54 -0.97
CA VAL A 106 -5.70 -16.76 -0.69
C VAL A 106 -4.28 -16.33 -0.33
N GLY A 107 -3.70 -16.93 0.70
CA GLY A 107 -2.33 -16.63 1.10
C GLY A 107 -1.34 -16.86 -0.04
N ASP A 108 -0.35 -16.00 -0.12
CA ASP A 108 0.68 -15.98 -1.15
C ASP A 108 0.18 -15.75 -2.58
N ALA A 109 -1.06 -15.27 -2.74
CA ALA A 109 -1.59 -14.95 -4.06
C ALA A 109 -0.82 -13.77 -4.68
N PRO A 110 -0.50 -13.84 -5.98
CA PRO A 110 0.09 -12.70 -6.67
C PRO A 110 -0.94 -11.59 -6.84
N VAL A 111 -0.50 -10.36 -6.66
CA VAL A 111 -1.36 -9.18 -6.78
C VAL A 111 -0.67 -8.12 -7.62
N ASP A 112 -1.48 -7.27 -8.26
CA ASP A 112 -1.01 -6.14 -9.06
C ASP A 112 -1.58 -4.84 -8.51
N LEU A 113 -0.78 -3.79 -8.56
CA LEU A 113 -1.18 -2.46 -8.16
C LEU A 113 -2.38 -1.99 -9.00
N GLN A 114 -3.39 -1.47 -8.33
CA GLN A 114 -4.50 -0.76 -8.93
C GLN A 114 -4.75 0.49 -8.10
N VAL A 115 -4.25 1.63 -8.53
CA VAL A 115 -4.45 2.89 -7.82
C VAL A 115 -5.94 3.21 -7.86
N SER A 116 -6.52 3.42 -6.69
CA SER A 116 -7.92 3.82 -6.53
C SER A 116 -7.99 5.19 -5.89
N ARG A 117 -9.18 5.77 -5.84
CA ARG A 117 -9.38 7.07 -5.20
C ARG A 117 -10.52 7.02 -4.20
N GLU A 118 -10.29 7.64 -3.06
CA GLU A 118 -11.33 7.97 -2.09
C GLU A 118 -11.55 9.48 -2.15
N GLY A 119 -12.58 9.91 -2.89
CA GLY A 119 -12.72 11.31 -3.23
C GLY A 119 -11.56 11.78 -4.09
N GLU A 120 -10.77 12.72 -3.60
CA GLU A 120 -9.58 13.23 -4.30
C GLU A 120 -8.28 12.54 -3.88
N VAL A 121 -8.32 11.65 -2.89
CA VAL A 121 -7.13 11.00 -2.34
C VAL A 121 -6.80 9.74 -3.13
N PRO A 122 -5.62 9.66 -3.78
CA PRO A 122 -5.20 8.43 -4.44
C PRO A 122 -4.70 7.43 -3.40
N LEU A 123 -5.02 6.15 -3.60
CA LEU A 123 -4.63 5.09 -2.69
C LEU A 123 -3.96 3.95 -3.45
N ALA A 124 -2.91 3.39 -2.85
CA ALA A 124 -2.27 2.20 -3.36
C ALA A 124 -3.09 0.99 -2.93
N THR A 125 -4.00 0.56 -3.79
CA THR A 125 -4.74 -0.68 -3.62
C THR A 125 -4.24 -1.70 -4.64
N PHE A 126 -4.63 -2.96 -4.46
CA PHE A 126 -4.19 -4.05 -5.33
C PHE A 126 -5.37 -4.87 -5.79
N ARG A 127 -5.18 -5.57 -6.88
CA ARG A 127 -6.12 -6.56 -7.39
C ARG A 127 -5.43 -7.91 -7.46
N LEU A 128 -6.20 -8.99 -7.41
CA LEU A 128 -5.65 -10.31 -7.65
C LEU A 128 -5.13 -10.35 -9.09
N ALA A 129 -3.90 -10.83 -9.26
CA ALA A 129 -3.32 -10.96 -10.59
C ALA A 129 -4.06 -12.01 -11.39
N ALA A 130 -4.19 -11.79 -12.70
CA ALA A 130 -4.78 -12.79 -13.58
C ALA A 130 -3.93 -14.05 -13.54
N THR A 131 -4.57 -15.21 -13.28
CA THR A 131 -3.88 -16.48 -13.29
C THR A 131 -3.69 -16.89 -14.74
N ALA A 132 -2.43 -17.00 -15.15
CA ALA A 132 -2.12 -17.59 -16.44
C ALA A 132 -2.27 -19.11 -16.31
N LEU A 133 -3.23 -19.64 -17.03
CA LEU A 133 -3.42 -21.09 -17.11
C LEU A 133 -2.78 -21.61 -18.38
#